data_9b55e220c54d6ace050691715a5989b3
#
_entry.id   9b55e220c54d6ace050691715a5989b3
#
_cell.length_a   1.000
_cell.length_b   1.000
_cell.length_c   1.000
_cell.angle_alpha   90.00
_cell.angle_beta   90.00
_cell.angle_gamma   90.00
#
_symmetry.space_group_name_H-M   'P 1'
#
loop_
_entity.id
_entity.type
_entity.pdbx_description
1 polymer ?
#
loop_
_entity_poly.entity_id
_entity_poly.type
_entity_poly.pdbx_seq_one_letter_code
_entity_poly.pdbx_strand_id
1 'polypeptide(L)'
;MANRWVGVTVDCIDVERVSAFWSVLLDRPRGPSEPGWVYLGHRDDPQPRLVFQPVAEPRAGKVRLHLDVSVDDIDQGIAQVIGLGGRFTGERHDYDEGVVVVMTDPEGHEFCLSQFY
;
A
#
# COMPACT_ATOMS: atom_id res chain seq x y z
N MET A 1 -18.71 -21.77 11.54
CA MET A 1 -18.51 -21.02 10.27
C MET A 1 -17.37 -20.05 10.44
N ALA A 2 -16.48 -19.97 9.47
CA ALA A 2 -15.31 -19.10 9.55
C ALA A 2 -15.54 -17.84 8.71
N ASN A 3 -15.24 -16.69 9.27
CA ASN A 3 -15.08 -15.45 8.51
C ASN A 3 -13.70 -15.43 7.89
N ARG A 4 -13.60 -14.77 6.74
CA ARG A 4 -12.33 -14.67 6.02
C ARG A 4 -12.14 -13.23 5.54
N TRP A 5 -10.95 -12.70 5.77
CA TRP A 5 -10.58 -11.39 5.24
C TRP A 5 -10.20 -11.55 3.76
N VAL A 6 -10.89 -10.84 2.85
CA VAL A 6 -10.70 -11.02 1.41
C VAL A 6 -10.04 -9.83 0.72
N GLY A 7 -10.03 -8.66 1.32
CA GLY A 7 -9.44 -7.52 0.65
C GLY A 7 -9.48 -6.22 1.40
N VAL A 8 -8.82 -5.24 0.80
CA VAL A 8 -8.76 -3.85 1.24
C VAL A 8 -9.18 -2.98 0.06
N THR A 9 -10.07 -2.03 0.31
CA THR A 9 -10.46 -1.05 -0.70
C THR A 9 -9.79 0.28 -0.38
N VAL A 10 -9.13 0.85 -1.38
CA VAL A 10 -8.42 2.13 -1.30
C VAL A 10 -9.18 3.15 -2.14
N ASP A 11 -9.66 4.18 -1.47
CA ASP A 11 -10.31 5.30 -2.15
C ASP A 11 -9.23 6.27 -2.64
N CYS A 12 -9.25 6.57 -3.94
CA CYS A 12 -8.25 7.47 -4.51
C CYS A 12 -8.84 8.31 -5.64
N ILE A 13 -8.24 9.47 -5.86
CA ILE A 13 -8.65 10.38 -6.93
C ILE A 13 -8.12 9.85 -8.25
N ASP A 14 -6.84 9.52 -8.31
CA ASP A 14 -6.19 9.00 -9.51
C ASP A 14 -5.90 7.51 -9.34
N VAL A 15 -6.90 6.70 -9.70
CA VAL A 15 -6.85 5.24 -9.55
C VAL A 15 -5.68 4.64 -10.32
N GLU A 16 -5.41 5.12 -11.54
CA GLU A 16 -4.32 4.59 -12.35
C GLU A 16 -2.97 4.82 -11.70
N ARG A 17 -2.72 6.01 -11.20
CA ARG A 17 -1.45 6.36 -10.57
C ARG A 17 -1.24 5.60 -9.27
N VAL A 18 -2.25 5.55 -8.42
CA VAL A 18 -2.15 4.91 -7.11
C VAL A 18 -2.04 3.40 -7.27
N SER A 19 -2.84 2.79 -8.16
CA SER A 19 -2.76 1.34 -8.38
C SER A 19 -1.45 0.93 -9.02
N ALA A 20 -0.88 1.74 -9.92
CA ALA A 20 0.43 1.47 -10.52
C ALA A 20 1.53 1.45 -9.46
N PHE A 21 1.51 2.40 -8.53
CA PHE A 21 2.44 2.43 -7.40
C PHE A 21 2.40 1.12 -6.59
N TRP A 22 1.20 0.72 -6.16
CA TRP A 22 1.03 -0.48 -5.33
C TRP A 22 1.31 -1.77 -6.10
N SER A 23 0.97 -1.81 -7.39
CA SER A 23 1.27 -2.96 -8.25
C SER A 23 2.77 -3.26 -8.30
N VAL A 24 3.58 -2.22 -8.46
CA VAL A 24 5.04 -2.36 -8.50
C VAL A 24 5.61 -2.67 -7.13
N LEU A 25 5.19 -1.92 -6.10
CA LEU A 25 5.70 -2.11 -4.74
C LEU A 25 5.46 -3.53 -4.22
N LEU A 26 4.27 -4.07 -4.46
CA LEU A 26 3.87 -5.39 -3.97
C LEU A 26 4.15 -6.52 -4.96
N ASP A 27 4.66 -6.20 -6.15
CA ASP A 27 4.87 -7.17 -7.23
C ASP A 27 3.59 -7.97 -7.51
N ARG A 28 2.48 -7.26 -7.68
CA ARG A 28 1.19 -7.87 -7.99
C ARG A 28 0.61 -7.25 -9.24
N PRO A 29 0.35 -8.06 -10.29
CA PRO A 29 -0.19 -7.53 -11.54
C PRO A 29 -1.62 -7.03 -11.37
N ARG A 30 -1.98 -6.03 -12.17
CA ARG A 30 -3.35 -5.54 -12.21
C ARG A 30 -4.21 -6.55 -12.98
N GLY A 31 -5.35 -6.89 -12.38
CA GLY A 31 -6.31 -7.81 -12.96
C GLY A 31 -7.50 -7.11 -13.59
N PRO A 32 -8.39 -7.91 -14.22
CA PRO A 32 -9.63 -7.38 -14.77
C PRO A 32 -10.48 -6.72 -13.67
N SER A 33 -11.08 -5.58 -14.02
CA SER A 33 -11.91 -4.82 -13.09
C SER A 33 -12.98 -4.06 -13.87
N GLU A 34 -13.88 -3.42 -13.13
CA GLU A 34 -14.86 -2.53 -13.72
C GLU A 34 -14.21 -1.25 -14.23
N PRO A 35 -14.81 -0.56 -15.21
CA PRO A 35 -14.26 0.70 -15.72
C PRO A 35 -14.00 1.70 -14.58
N GLY A 36 -12.80 2.26 -14.54
CA GLY A 36 -12.39 3.21 -13.51
C GLY A 36 -11.92 2.60 -12.22
N TRP A 37 -12.07 1.30 -12.03
CA TRP A 37 -11.57 0.56 -10.86
C TRP A 37 -10.37 -0.27 -11.25
N VAL A 38 -9.50 -0.58 -10.30
CA VAL A 38 -8.37 -1.49 -10.51
C VAL A 38 -8.29 -2.47 -9.36
N TYR A 39 -8.06 -3.74 -9.69
CA TYR A 39 -7.87 -4.82 -8.73
C TYR A 39 -6.43 -5.33 -8.80
N LEU A 40 -5.82 -5.54 -7.63
CA LEU A 40 -4.57 -6.29 -7.49
C LEU A 40 -4.89 -7.58 -6.77
N GLY A 41 -4.71 -8.70 -7.48
CA GLY A 41 -5.07 -10.01 -6.95
C GLY A 41 -6.56 -10.31 -7.13
N HIS A 42 -6.98 -11.42 -6.54
CA HIS A 42 -8.34 -11.94 -6.63
C HIS A 42 -8.85 -12.27 -5.25
N ARG A 43 -10.17 -12.22 -5.05
CA ARG A 43 -10.79 -12.53 -3.75
C ARG A 43 -10.49 -13.94 -3.24
N ASP A 44 -10.09 -14.85 -4.14
CA ASP A 44 -9.76 -16.23 -3.78
C ASP A 44 -8.26 -16.45 -3.56
N ASP A 45 -7.44 -15.40 -3.72
CA ASP A 45 -5.99 -15.52 -3.50
C ASP A 45 -5.70 -15.74 -2.01
N PRO A 46 -4.55 -16.39 -1.69
CA PRO A 46 -4.11 -16.51 -0.30
C PRO A 46 -3.92 -15.16 0.39
N GLN A 47 -3.40 -14.16 -0.33
CA GLN A 47 -3.29 -12.80 0.17
C GLN A 47 -4.55 -12.00 -0.17
N PRO A 48 -4.98 -11.09 0.72
CA PRO A 48 -6.11 -10.22 0.41
C PRO A 48 -5.85 -9.40 -0.85
N ARG A 49 -6.88 -9.23 -1.67
CA ARG A 49 -6.75 -8.37 -2.84
C ARG A 49 -6.86 -6.91 -2.44
N LEU A 50 -6.25 -6.04 -3.24
CA LEU A 50 -6.46 -4.60 -3.13
C LEU A 50 -7.40 -4.15 -4.24
N VAL A 51 -8.35 -3.31 -3.86
CA VAL A 51 -9.31 -2.69 -4.79
C VAL A 51 -9.10 -1.19 -4.74
N PHE A 52 -8.89 -0.57 -5.89
CA PHE A 52 -8.74 0.88 -5.99
C PHE A 52 -9.99 1.44 -6.66
N GLN A 53 -10.72 2.29 -5.93
CA GLN A 53 -11.96 2.87 -6.45
C GLN A 53 -11.86 4.39 -6.50
N PRO A 54 -12.46 5.01 -7.54
CA PRO A 54 -12.39 6.45 -7.68
C PRO A 54 -13.30 7.16 -6.69
N VAL A 55 -12.78 8.24 -6.10
CA VAL A 55 -13.54 9.16 -5.27
C VAL A 55 -13.22 10.59 -5.70
N ALA A 56 -14.11 11.54 -5.43
CA ALA A 56 -13.90 12.93 -5.80
C ALA A 56 -13.11 13.71 -4.76
N GLU A 57 -13.05 13.21 -3.52
CA GLU A 57 -12.51 13.94 -2.40
C GLU A 57 -11.12 13.43 -2.03
N PRO A 58 -10.13 14.34 -1.82
CA PRO A 58 -8.80 13.90 -1.37
C PRO A 58 -8.87 13.40 0.06
N ARG A 59 -7.89 12.56 0.42
CA ARG A 59 -7.73 12.09 1.78
C ARG A 59 -7.51 13.26 2.72
N ALA A 60 -8.16 13.23 3.88
CA ALA A 60 -7.97 14.21 4.93
C ALA A 60 -7.86 13.50 6.28
N GLY A 61 -7.12 14.10 7.20
CA GLY A 61 -6.92 13.56 8.54
C GLY A 61 -5.94 12.39 8.58
N LYS A 62 -5.77 11.83 9.78
CA LYS A 62 -4.85 10.71 10.00
C LYS A 62 -5.50 9.38 9.68
N VAL A 63 -4.80 8.51 8.94
CA VAL A 63 -5.27 7.13 8.73
C VAL A 63 -5.18 6.35 10.03
N ARG A 64 -6.20 5.56 10.30
CA ARG A 64 -6.24 4.71 11.50
C ARG A 64 -5.85 3.26 11.20
N LEU A 65 -6.04 2.83 9.97
CA LEU A 65 -5.57 1.52 9.48
C LEU A 65 -4.55 1.77 8.39
N HIS A 66 -3.44 1.05 8.42
CA HIS A 66 -2.42 1.13 7.39
C HIS A 66 -1.85 -0.25 7.10
N LEU A 67 -1.36 -0.42 5.88
CA LEU A 67 -0.69 -1.65 5.49
C LEU A 67 0.74 -1.65 6.03
N ASP A 68 1.24 -2.84 6.34
CA ASP A 68 2.63 -3.06 6.69
C ASP A 68 3.27 -3.93 5.61
N VAL A 69 4.35 -3.43 5.03
CA VAL A 69 5.06 -4.10 3.94
C VAL A 69 6.45 -4.49 4.44
N SER A 70 6.75 -5.78 4.39
CA SER A 70 8.08 -6.29 4.78
C SER A 70 9.05 -6.08 3.63
N VAL A 71 10.25 -5.58 3.94
CA VAL A 71 11.34 -5.38 3.00
C VAL A 71 12.61 -6.05 3.52
N ASP A 72 13.51 -6.40 2.62
CA ASP A 72 14.78 -7.02 3.00
C ASP A 72 15.78 -6.00 3.53
N ASP A 73 15.73 -4.77 3.02
CA ASP A 73 16.61 -3.68 3.41
C ASP A 73 15.80 -2.39 3.48
N ILE A 74 15.81 -1.75 4.65
CA ILE A 74 14.94 -0.58 4.87
C ILE A 74 15.34 0.63 4.00
N ASP A 75 16.62 0.86 3.80
CA ASP A 75 17.08 1.99 3.01
C ASP A 75 16.74 1.82 1.53
N GLN A 76 16.88 0.60 1.01
CA GLN A 76 16.46 0.27 -0.36
C GLN A 76 14.94 0.39 -0.51
N GLY A 77 14.19 -0.05 0.50
CA GLY A 77 12.74 0.07 0.51
C GLY A 77 12.28 1.51 0.47
N ILE A 78 12.89 2.39 1.28
CA ILE A 78 12.61 3.82 1.26
C ILE A 78 12.90 4.41 -0.13
N ALA A 79 14.05 4.08 -0.71
CA ALA A 79 14.42 4.59 -2.03
C ALA A 79 13.45 4.12 -3.11
N GLN A 80 12.98 2.87 -3.04
CA GLN A 80 12.00 2.34 -3.98
C GLN A 80 10.69 3.11 -3.90
N VAL A 81 10.18 3.33 -2.70
CA VAL A 81 8.92 4.06 -2.51
C VAL A 81 9.02 5.47 -3.06
N ILE A 82 10.11 6.17 -2.78
CA ILE A 82 10.34 7.53 -3.29
C ILE A 82 10.41 7.51 -4.82
N GLY A 83 11.12 6.54 -5.40
CA GLY A 83 11.24 6.40 -6.85
C GLY A 83 9.91 6.13 -7.54
N LEU A 84 8.95 5.54 -6.86
CA LEU A 84 7.61 5.26 -7.37
C LEU A 84 6.61 6.41 -7.16
N GLY A 85 7.05 7.51 -6.54
CA GLY A 85 6.22 8.69 -6.32
C GLY A 85 5.64 8.80 -4.92
N GLY A 86 6.04 7.92 -4.01
CA GLY A 86 5.68 8.03 -2.60
C GLY A 86 6.62 8.93 -1.83
N ARG A 87 6.45 8.97 -0.50
CA ARG A 87 7.25 9.84 0.37
C ARG A 87 7.64 9.12 1.65
N PHE A 88 8.77 9.51 2.22
CA PHE A 88 9.14 9.18 3.58
C PHE A 88 8.65 10.29 4.51
N THR A 89 7.87 9.96 5.54
CA THR A 89 7.33 10.94 6.48
C THR A 89 8.37 11.47 7.46
N GLY A 90 9.53 10.81 7.57
CA GLY A 90 10.54 11.10 8.59
C GLY A 90 10.36 10.32 9.87
N GLU A 91 9.25 9.60 10.02
CA GLU A 91 8.98 8.80 11.21
C GLU A 91 9.64 7.44 11.10
N ARG A 92 10.54 7.13 12.04
CA ARG A 92 11.26 5.86 12.11
C ARG A 92 11.28 5.35 13.55
N HIS A 93 11.06 4.06 13.70
CA HIS A 93 11.09 3.37 14.98
C HIS A 93 12.05 2.20 14.91
N ASP A 94 13.04 2.18 15.82
CA ASP A 94 14.01 1.11 15.92
C ASP A 94 13.67 0.23 17.13
N TYR A 95 13.51 -1.07 16.86
CA TYR A 95 13.18 -2.08 17.87
C TYR A 95 14.26 -3.15 17.88
N ASP A 96 14.29 -4.00 18.91
CA ASP A 96 15.23 -5.12 18.95
C ASP A 96 15.02 -6.10 17.79
N GLU A 97 13.78 -6.26 17.34
CA GLU A 97 13.42 -7.22 16.29
C GLU A 97 13.47 -6.65 14.88
N GLY A 98 13.66 -5.35 14.73
CA GLY A 98 13.70 -4.73 13.41
C GLY A 98 13.48 -3.24 13.44
N VAL A 99 13.36 -2.66 12.24
CA VAL A 99 13.09 -1.23 12.05
C VAL A 99 11.80 -1.04 11.25
N VAL A 100 11.04 -0.03 11.63
CA VAL A 100 9.79 0.36 10.96
C VAL A 100 9.85 1.83 10.58
N VAL A 101 9.50 2.15 9.35
CA VAL A 101 9.39 3.53 8.87
C VAL A 101 8.00 3.78 8.30
N VAL A 102 7.51 5.00 8.46
CA VAL A 102 6.20 5.41 7.94
C VAL A 102 6.40 6.13 6.61
N MET A 103 5.73 5.60 5.59
CA MET A 103 5.78 6.12 4.22
C MET A 103 4.39 6.57 3.81
N THR A 104 4.29 7.26 2.68
CA THR A 104 3.01 7.53 2.03
C THR A 104 3.07 7.11 0.56
N ASP A 105 1.91 6.74 0.02
CA ASP A 105 1.75 6.53 -1.41
C ASP A 105 1.58 7.88 -2.14
N PRO A 106 1.41 7.91 -3.48
CA PRO A 106 1.32 9.18 -4.21
C PRO A 106 0.17 10.10 -3.80
N GLU A 107 -0.87 9.58 -3.14
CA GLU A 107 -1.99 10.39 -2.66
C GLU A 107 -1.97 10.60 -1.14
N GLY A 108 -0.86 10.25 -0.49
CA GLY A 108 -0.70 10.49 0.93
C GLY A 108 -1.30 9.44 1.84
N HIS A 109 -1.69 8.26 1.32
CA HIS A 109 -2.11 7.15 2.17
C HIS A 109 -0.90 6.63 2.93
N GLU A 110 -0.95 6.65 4.26
CA GLU A 110 0.15 6.20 5.08
C GLU A 110 0.23 4.68 5.14
N PHE A 111 1.44 4.16 5.09
CA PHE A 111 1.75 2.74 5.28
C PHE A 111 3.15 2.60 5.87
N CYS A 112 3.46 1.42 6.37
CA CYS A 112 4.76 1.17 6.98
C CYS A 112 5.59 0.20 6.15
N LEU A 113 6.91 0.46 6.11
CA LEU A 113 7.89 -0.54 5.70
C LEU A 113 8.55 -1.09 6.96
N SER A 114 8.73 -2.41 6.99
CA SER A 114 9.36 -3.10 8.11
C SER A 114 10.48 -4.00 7.62
N GLN A 115 11.64 -3.90 8.26
CA GLN A 115 12.74 -4.84 8.07
C GLN A 115 12.96 -5.58 9.36
N PHE A 116 12.77 -6.90 9.34
CA PHE A 116 12.99 -7.75 10.51
C PHE A 116 14.39 -8.31 10.49
N TYR A 117 15.00 -8.42 11.68
CA TYR A 117 16.36 -8.97 11.86
C TYR A 117 16.35 -10.48 12.08
#